data_a61fb90f61bdffb576ce87198a4ab369
#
_entry.id   a61fb90f61bdffb576ce87198a4ab369
#
_cell.length_a   1.000
_cell.length_b   1.000
_cell.length_c   1.000
_cell.angle_alpha   90.00
_cell.angle_beta   90.00
_cell.angle_gamma   90.00
#
_symmetry.space_group_name_H-M   'P 1'
#
loop_
_entity.id
_entity.type
_entity.pdbx_description
1 polymer ?
#
loop_
_entity_poly.entity_id
_entity_poly.type
_entity_poly.pdbx_seq_one_letter_code
_entity_poly.pdbx_strand_id
1 'polypeptide(L)'
;MNNTGVWDVVVIGSGPGGYAAAFRASDLGKRVLLIERDEKLGGVCLNRGCIPSKALLHIVKIVNEAQHLSKVGVSFGDPKFDVKKIRNHKNKIISQLNGGISQLAKARKVSVLSGKASFVTNSEILVETKEGDEKIKFKNCIIASGSSSSMLPNVPK
;
A
#
# COMPACT_ATOMS: atom_id res chain seq x y z
N MET A 1 -11.32 -11.03 -18.66
CA MET A 1 -11.64 -9.93 -19.60
C MET A 1 -10.51 -9.86 -20.61
N ASN A 2 -10.75 -10.25 -21.87
CA ASN A 2 -9.73 -10.18 -22.92
C ASN A 2 -9.42 -8.71 -23.25
N ASN A 3 -8.39 -8.19 -22.63
CA ASN A 3 -8.00 -6.78 -22.76
C ASN A 3 -6.89 -6.66 -23.82
N THR A 4 -7.27 -6.82 -25.11
CA THR A 4 -6.36 -6.87 -26.26
C THR A 4 -5.76 -5.53 -26.69
N GLY A 5 -5.90 -4.48 -25.88
CA GLY A 5 -5.41 -3.14 -26.24
C GLY A 5 -4.14 -2.73 -25.48
N VAL A 6 -3.38 -1.82 -26.11
CA VAL A 6 -2.18 -1.20 -25.51
C VAL A 6 -2.59 -0.22 -24.43
N TRP A 7 -2.00 -0.31 -23.24
CA TRP A 7 -2.19 0.64 -22.14
C TRP A 7 -1.40 1.92 -22.39
N ASP A 8 -1.99 3.07 -22.05
CA ASP A 8 -1.25 4.34 -22.15
C ASP A 8 -0.16 4.42 -21.08
N VAL A 9 -0.52 3.98 -19.85
CA VAL A 9 0.42 3.94 -18.73
C VAL A 9 0.21 2.64 -17.93
N VAL A 10 1.29 1.93 -17.71
CA VAL A 10 1.35 0.84 -16.73
C VAL A 10 2.16 1.32 -15.52
N VAL A 11 1.65 1.07 -14.32
CA VAL A 11 2.34 1.38 -13.07
C VAL A 11 2.64 0.08 -12.33
N ILE A 12 3.90 -0.17 -12.01
CA ILE A 12 4.34 -1.36 -11.29
C ILE A 12 4.55 -1.01 -9.83
N GLY A 13 3.73 -1.59 -8.96
CA GLY A 13 3.71 -1.35 -7.52
C GLY A 13 2.66 -0.31 -7.10
N SER A 14 1.88 -0.65 -6.07
CA SER A 14 0.78 0.16 -5.55
C SER A 14 1.10 0.87 -4.24
N GLY A 15 2.38 1.07 -3.92
CA GLY A 15 2.79 1.92 -2.82
C GLY A 15 2.39 3.39 -3.02
N PRO A 16 2.71 4.31 -2.07
CA PRO A 16 2.32 5.73 -2.18
C PRO A 16 2.70 6.39 -3.49
N GLY A 17 3.87 6.10 -4.04
CA GLY A 17 4.29 6.61 -5.35
C GLY A 17 3.47 6.00 -6.50
N GLY A 18 3.17 4.70 -6.42
CA GLY A 18 2.47 3.99 -7.50
C GLY A 18 1.00 4.35 -7.61
N TYR A 19 0.21 4.25 -6.53
CA TYR A 19 -1.20 4.62 -6.62
C TYR A 19 -1.39 6.11 -6.92
N ALA A 20 -0.53 7.00 -6.39
CA ALA A 20 -0.60 8.41 -6.69
C ALA A 20 -0.34 8.69 -8.17
N ALA A 21 0.68 8.06 -8.76
CA ALA A 21 0.99 8.17 -10.18
C ALA A 21 -0.14 7.60 -11.06
N ALA A 22 -0.68 6.42 -10.69
CA ALA A 22 -1.79 5.80 -11.41
C ALA A 22 -3.06 6.68 -11.41
N PHE A 23 -3.42 7.24 -10.25
CA PHE A 23 -4.56 8.12 -10.12
C PHE A 23 -4.36 9.40 -10.94
N ARG A 24 -3.19 10.02 -10.84
CA ARG A 24 -2.89 11.23 -11.63
C ARG A 24 -2.91 10.97 -13.13
N ALA A 25 -2.35 9.87 -13.60
CA ALA A 25 -2.39 9.51 -15.00
C ALA A 25 -3.83 9.32 -15.50
N SER A 26 -4.68 8.67 -14.69
CA SER A 26 -6.09 8.50 -15.02
C SER A 26 -6.87 9.83 -15.01
N ASP A 27 -6.62 10.72 -14.05
CA ASP A 27 -7.21 12.05 -13.98
C ASP A 27 -6.83 12.91 -15.22
N LEU A 28 -5.70 12.58 -15.87
CA LEU A 28 -5.25 13.17 -17.15
C LEU A 28 -5.81 12.43 -18.39
N GLY A 29 -6.83 11.59 -18.21
CA GLY A 29 -7.52 10.89 -19.29
C GLY A 29 -6.75 9.71 -19.89
N LYS A 30 -5.71 9.20 -19.22
CA LYS A 30 -4.96 8.04 -19.69
C LYS A 30 -5.65 6.73 -19.28
N ARG A 31 -5.55 5.72 -20.14
CA ARG A 31 -5.92 4.34 -19.82
C ARG A 31 -4.79 3.72 -18.98
N VAL A 32 -5.07 3.45 -17.70
CA VAL A 32 -4.06 3.08 -16.71
C VAL A 32 -4.28 1.67 -16.20
N LEU A 33 -3.19 0.88 -16.13
CA LEU A 33 -3.11 -0.38 -15.41
C LEU A 33 -2.14 -0.26 -14.25
N LEU A 34 -2.60 -0.57 -13.04
CA LEU A 34 -1.79 -0.67 -11.83
C LEU A 34 -1.56 -2.15 -11.51
N ILE A 35 -0.29 -2.57 -11.48
CA ILE A 35 0.09 -3.95 -11.19
C ILE A 35 0.64 -4.02 -9.77
N GLU A 36 0.10 -4.92 -8.95
CA GLU A 36 0.54 -5.11 -7.56
C GLU A 36 0.70 -6.60 -7.25
N ARG A 37 1.85 -6.98 -6.70
CA ARG A 37 2.14 -8.37 -6.32
C ARG A 37 1.46 -8.82 -5.01
N ASP A 38 1.24 -7.87 -4.10
CA ASP A 38 0.57 -8.14 -2.83
C ASP A 38 -0.96 -8.16 -3.04
N GLU A 39 -1.70 -8.83 -2.16
CA GLU A 39 -3.17 -8.92 -2.26
C GLU A 39 -3.87 -7.56 -2.03
N LYS A 40 -3.20 -6.65 -1.34
CA LYS A 40 -3.77 -5.35 -0.96
C LYS A 40 -2.94 -4.22 -1.52
N LEU A 41 -3.63 -3.20 -2.02
CA LEU A 41 -3.00 -1.97 -2.46
C LEU A 41 -2.40 -1.20 -1.27
N GLY A 42 -1.53 -0.22 -1.56
CA GLY A 42 -0.96 0.68 -0.57
C GLY A 42 0.49 0.40 -0.19
N GLY A 43 1.05 -0.73 -0.64
CA GLY A 43 2.44 -1.10 -0.45
C GLY A 43 2.87 -1.22 1.01
N VAL A 44 4.17 -1.16 1.25
CA VAL A 44 4.77 -1.31 2.60
C VAL A 44 4.32 -0.20 3.55
N CYS A 45 4.25 1.05 3.09
CA CYS A 45 3.88 2.19 3.94
C CYS A 45 2.50 1.98 4.60
N LEU A 46 1.48 1.63 3.83
CA LEU A 46 0.12 1.46 4.35
C LEU A 46 -0.01 0.17 5.15
N ASN A 47 0.54 -0.92 4.64
CA ASN A 47 0.25 -2.25 5.18
C ASN A 47 1.18 -2.67 6.32
N ARG A 48 2.45 -2.25 6.30
CA ARG A 48 3.50 -2.78 7.19
C ARG A 48 4.41 -1.71 7.82
N GLY A 49 4.28 -0.43 7.42
CA GLY A 49 5.19 0.64 7.81
C GLY A 49 4.49 1.84 8.46
N CYS A 50 4.31 2.89 7.70
CA CYS A 50 3.89 4.22 8.18
C CYS A 50 2.56 4.20 8.95
N ILE A 51 1.56 3.55 8.42
CA ILE A 51 0.22 3.57 9.01
C ILE A 51 0.15 2.75 10.29
N PRO A 52 0.57 1.47 10.33
CA PRO A 52 0.56 0.71 11.58
C PRO A 52 1.42 1.35 12.68
N SER A 53 2.60 1.89 12.33
CA SER A 53 3.46 2.53 13.32
C SER A 53 2.82 3.80 13.89
N LYS A 54 2.26 4.67 13.05
CA LYS A 54 1.59 5.89 13.50
C LYS A 54 0.33 5.61 14.32
N ALA A 55 -0.43 4.58 13.96
CA ALA A 55 -1.60 4.16 14.74
C ALA A 55 -1.21 3.75 16.17
N LEU A 56 -0.10 3.03 16.34
CA LEU A 56 0.40 2.62 17.66
C LEU A 56 1.05 3.79 18.41
N LEU A 57 1.87 4.60 17.73
CA LEU A 57 2.52 5.76 18.35
C LEU A 57 1.51 6.80 18.84
N HIS A 58 0.37 6.95 18.15
CA HIS A 58 -0.71 7.84 18.60
C HIS A 58 -1.28 7.41 19.95
N ILE A 59 -1.49 6.10 20.15
CA ILE A 59 -1.95 5.57 21.45
C ILE A 59 -0.92 5.86 22.56
N VAL A 60 0.36 5.59 22.27
CA VAL A 60 1.46 5.85 23.23
C VAL A 60 1.55 7.35 23.57
N LYS A 61 1.40 8.22 22.57
CA LYS A 61 1.39 9.67 22.77
C LYS A 61 0.31 10.10 23.74
N ILE A 62 -0.94 9.63 23.55
CA ILE A 62 -2.06 9.96 24.45
C ILE A 62 -1.78 9.51 25.89
N VAL A 63 -1.26 8.30 26.08
CA VAL A 63 -0.91 7.77 27.40
C VAL A 63 0.16 8.64 28.08
N ASN A 64 1.21 8.98 27.34
CA ASN A 64 2.27 9.83 27.85
C ASN A 64 1.78 11.24 28.21
N GLU A 65 0.94 11.85 27.38
CA GLU A 65 0.34 13.16 27.63
C GLU A 65 -0.53 13.13 28.88
N ALA A 66 -1.36 12.09 29.07
CA ALA A 66 -2.16 11.91 30.28
C ALA A 66 -1.29 11.79 31.55
N GLN A 67 -0.20 11.02 31.49
CA GLN A 67 0.74 10.89 32.60
C GLN A 67 1.44 12.21 32.94
N HIS A 68 1.79 13.03 31.93
CA HIS A 68 2.42 14.32 32.15
C HIS A 68 1.50 15.33 32.84
N LEU A 69 0.18 15.20 32.72
CA LEU A 69 -0.77 16.09 33.42
C LEU A 69 -0.68 16.00 34.94
N SER A 70 -0.11 14.94 35.49
CA SER A 70 0.15 14.82 36.92
C SER A 70 1.03 15.95 37.49
N LYS A 71 1.94 16.48 36.64
CA LYS A 71 2.83 17.61 37.01
C LYS A 71 2.09 18.93 37.21
N VAL A 72 0.88 19.05 36.67
CA VAL A 72 0.03 20.25 36.80
C VAL A 72 -1.24 19.97 37.63
N GLY A 73 -1.23 18.89 38.42
CA GLY A 73 -2.26 18.57 39.38
C GLY A 73 -3.42 17.71 38.87
N VAL A 74 -3.34 17.16 37.63
CA VAL A 74 -4.36 16.24 37.11
C VAL A 74 -3.77 14.85 37.03
N SER A 75 -4.28 13.91 37.83
CA SER A 75 -3.79 12.54 37.89
C SER A 75 -4.82 11.56 37.36
N PHE A 76 -4.36 10.63 36.54
CA PHE A 76 -5.11 9.47 36.05
C PHE A 76 -4.53 8.21 36.76
N GLY A 77 -5.36 7.20 36.94
CA GLY A 77 -4.87 5.89 37.36
C GLY A 77 -3.96 5.23 36.30
N ASP A 78 -3.25 4.18 36.75
CA ASP A 78 -2.37 3.43 35.85
C ASP A 78 -3.14 2.85 34.64
N PRO A 79 -2.59 3.02 33.43
CA PRO A 79 -3.25 2.53 32.23
C PRO A 79 -3.23 1.00 32.18
N LYS A 80 -4.38 0.41 31.86
CA LYS A 80 -4.48 -1.03 31.58
C LYS A 80 -4.48 -1.26 30.06
N PHE A 81 -3.56 -2.09 29.57
CA PHE A 81 -3.40 -2.36 28.15
C PHE A 81 -4.04 -3.69 27.76
N ASP A 82 -5.00 -3.64 26.83
CA ASP A 82 -5.50 -4.81 26.11
C ASP A 82 -4.84 -4.85 24.72
N VAL A 83 -3.76 -5.62 24.63
CA VAL A 83 -2.95 -5.75 23.41
C VAL A 83 -3.78 -6.26 22.22
N LYS A 84 -4.77 -7.14 22.49
CA LYS A 84 -5.67 -7.68 21.44
C LYS A 84 -6.54 -6.57 20.85
N LYS A 85 -7.13 -5.72 21.69
CA LYS A 85 -7.93 -4.57 21.24
C LYS A 85 -7.08 -3.54 20.49
N ILE A 86 -5.88 -3.25 20.97
CA ILE A 86 -4.93 -2.34 20.31
C ILE A 86 -4.57 -2.87 18.91
N ARG A 87 -4.24 -4.16 18.80
CA ARG A 87 -3.96 -4.80 17.51
C ARG A 87 -5.16 -4.73 16.55
N ASN A 88 -6.35 -5.01 17.04
CA ASN A 88 -7.57 -4.93 16.24
C ASN A 88 -7.85 -3.51 15.76
N HIS A 89 -7.66 -2.50 16.61
CA HIS A 89 -7.78 -1.09 16.25
C HIS A 89 -6.82 -0.72 15.11
N LYS A 90 -5.54 -1.06 15.26
CA LYS A 90 -4.54 -0.87 14.20
C LYS A 90 -4.94 -1.55 12.89
N ASN A 91 -5.38 -2.82 12.94
CA ASN A 91 -5.80 -3.56 11.75
C ASN A 91 -7.03 -2.94 11.08
N LYS A 92 -7.98 -2.41 11.88
CA LYS A 92 -9.16 -1.71 11.35
C LYS A 92 -8.77 -0.47 10.55
N ILE A 93 -7.83 0.34 11.05
CA ILE A 93 -7.31 1.53 10.35
C ILE A 93 -6.70 1.13 9.00
N ILE A 94 -5.84 0.11 8.99
CA ILE A 94 -5.20 -0.40 7.76
C ILE A 94 -6.28 -0.85 6.76
N SER A 95 -7.26 -1.63 7.21
CA SER A 95 -8.33 -2.13 6.35
C SER A 95 -9.19 -1.01 5.75
N GLN A 96 -9.53 0.00 6.53
CA GLN A 96 -10.27 1.17 6.06
C GLN A 96 -9.51 1.92 4.97
N LEU A 97 -8.22 2.14 5.15
CA LEU A 97 -7.39 2.84 4.17
C LEU A 97 -7.17 2.01 2.89
N ASN A 98 -6.99 0.70 3.01
CA ASN A 98 -6.95 -0.18 1.82
C ASN A 98 -8.24 -0.10 1.02
N GLY A 99 -9.40 -0.17 1.71
CA GLY A 99 -10.71 -0.02 1.07
C GLY A 99 -10.83 1.34 0.37
N GLY A 100 -10.37 2.42 0.99
CA GLY A 100 -10.34 3.76 0.42
C GLY A 100 -9.53 3.84 -0.88
N ILE A 101 -8.31 3.29 -0.90
CA ILE A 101 -7.48 3.25 -2.13
C ILE A 101 -8.17 2.43 -3.23
N SER A 102 -8.74 1.29 -2.89
CA SER A 102 -9.45 0.44 -3.87
C SER A 102 -10.67 1.15 -4.45
N GLN A 103 -11.43 1.86 -3.63
CA GLN A 103 -12.56 2.68 -4.09
C GLN A 103 -12.10 3.84 -4.98
N LEU A 104 -11.01 4.52 -4.64
CA LEU A 104 -10.44 5.59 -5.45
C LEU A 104 -9.93 5.08 -6.80
N ALA A 105 -9.30 3.91 -6.85
CA ALA A 105 -8.89 3.26 -8.10
C ALA A 105 -10.10 2.98 -8.99
N LYS A 106 -11.18 2.42 -8.43
CA LYS A 106 -12.42 2.14 -9.15
C LYS A 106 -13.11 3.42 -9.66
N ALA A 107 -13.22 4.45 -8.81
CA ALA A 107 -13.84 5.73 -9.18
C ALA A 107 -13.09 6.43 -10.33
N ARG A 108 -11.76 6.29 -10.38
CA ARG A 108 -10.89 6.82 -11.44
C ARG A 108 -10.73 5.88 -12.62
N LYS A 109 -11.44 4.75 -12.66
CA LYS A 109 -11.34 3.75 -13.74
C LYS A 109 -9.90 3.23 -13.96
N VAL A 110 -9.08 3.22 -12.89
CA VAL A 110 -7.78 2.56 -12.90
C VAL A 110 -8.01 1.06 -12.81
N SER A 111 -7.54 0.32 -13.84
CA SER A 111 -7.55 -1.15 -13.78
C SER A 111 -6.46 -1.63 -12.84
N VAL A 112 -6.77 -2.64 -12.03
CA VAL A 112 -5.80 -3.25 -11.11
C VAL A 112 -5.62 -4.71 -11.48
N LEU A 113 -4.36 -5.13 -11.62
CA LEU A 113 -3.98 -6.51 -11.88
C LEU A 113 -3.08 -7.00 -10.72
N SER A 114 -3.49 -8.07 -10.08
CA SER A 114 -2.69 -8.69 -9.02
C SER A 114 -1.72 -9.70 -9.62
N GLY A 115 -0.42 -9.44 -9.45
CA GLY A 115 0.61 -10.32 -9.97
C GLY A 115 2.01 -9.69 -9.89
N LYS A 116 3.00 -10.49 -10.23
CA LYS A 116 4.40 -10.08 -10.27
C LYS A 116 4.79 -9.72 -11.70
N ALA A 117 5.13 -8.47 -11.91
CA ALA A 117 5.53 -7.96 -13.22
C ALA A 117 7.03 -8.15 -13.49
N SER A 118 7.35 -8.55 -14.72
CA SER A 118 8.71 -8.58 -15.27
C SER A 118 8.73 -8.06 -16.71
N PHE A 119 9.75 -7.30 -17.08
CA PHE A 119 9.89 -6.79 -18.44
C PHE A 119 10.27 -7.90 -19.41
N VAL A 120 9.56 -7.98 -20.54
CA VAL A 120 9.91 -8.84 -21.67
C VAL A 120 10.63 -8.02 -22.74
N THR A 121 10.11 -6.81 -23.00
CA THR A 121 10.70 -5.84 -23.91
C THR A 121 10.55 -4.43 -23.31
N ASN A 122 10.97 -3.40 -24.03
CA ASN A 122 10.76 -1.99 -23.65
C ASN A 122 9.29 -1.53 -23.71
N SER A 123 8.38 -2.36 -24.26
CA SER A 123 6.95 -2.05 -24.41
C SER A 123 6.03 -3.20 -24.03
N GLU A 124 6.58 -4.27 -23.43
CA GLU A 124 5.81 -5.45 -23.01
C GLU A 124 6.29 -5.97 -21.65
N ILE A 125 5.34 -6.26 -20.77
CA ILE A 125 5.52 -6.85 -19.45
C ILE A 125 4.80 -8.20 -19.39
N LEU A 126 5.43 -9.18 -18.79
CA LEU A 126 4.79 -10.42 -18.34
C LEU A 126 4.36 -10.23 -16.89
N VAL A 127 3.11 -10.57 -16.58
CA VAL A 127 2.58 -10.56 -15.22
C VAL A 127 2.21 -11.97 -14.82
N GLU A 128 2.95 -12.52 -13.86
CA GLU A 128 2.65 -13.81 -13.23
C GLU A 128 1.48 -13.65 -12.27
N THR A 129 0.30 -14.13 -12.64
CA THR A 129 -0.93 -14.06 -11.81
C THR A 129 -1.28 -15.45 -11.25
N LYS A 130 -2.21 -15.49 -10.30
CA LYS A 130 -2.73 -16.77 -9.77
C LYS A 130 -3.52 -17.59 -10.82
N GLU A 131 -4.01 -16.92 -11.85
CA GLU A 131 -4.85 -17.51 -12.91
C GLU A 131 -4.04 -17.88 -14.16
N GLY A 132 -2.76 -17.54 -14.17
CA GLY A 132 -1.84 -17.75 -15.30
C GLY A 132 -1.12 -16.46 -15.71
N ASP A 133 -0.18 -16.60 -16.62
CA ASP A 133 0.65 -15.48 -17.06
C ASP A 133 -0.08 -14.61 -18.08
N GLU A 134 -0.03 -13.29 -17.87
CA GLU A 134 -0.61 -12.30 -18.78
C GLU A 134 0.47 -11.43 -19.42
N LYS A 135 0.44 -11.27 -20.75
CA LYS A 135 1.28 -10.34 -21.49
C LYS A 135 0.59 -8.99 -21.63
N ILE A 136 1.22 -7.94 -21.16
CA ILE A 136 0.68 -6.58 -21.12
C ILE A 136 1.52 -5.67 -22.00
N LYS A 137 0.90 -5.07 -23.03
CA LYS A 137 1.53 -4.06 -23.89
C LYS A 137 1.20 -2.66 -23.40
N PHE A 138 2.19 -1.77 -23.45
CA PHE A 138 2.05 -0.40 -22.94
C PHE A 138 2.85 0.60 -23.78
N LYS A 139 2.47 1.89 -23.69
CA LYS A 139 3.21 3.01 -24.26
C LYS A 139 4.25 3.57 -23.27
N ASN A 140 3.87 3.68 -22.01
CA ASN A 140 4.71 4.21 -20.94
C ASN A 140 4.60 3.32 -19.70
N CYS A 141 5.70 3.17 -18.94
CA CYS A 141 5.72 2.44 -17.68
C CYS A 141 6.31 3.30 -16.56
N ILE A 142 5.66 3.26 -15.41
CA ILE A 142 6.16 3.87 -14.17
C ILE A 142 6.55 2.75 -13.22
N ILE A 143 7.82 2.69 -12.86
CA ILE A 143 8.36 1.71 -11.92
C ILE A 143 8.29 2.30 -10.51
N ALA A 144 7.35 1.80 -9.69
CA ALA A 144 7.13 2.22 -8.30
C ALA A 144 7.19 1.02 -7.34
N SER A 145 8.09 0.07 -7.62
CA SER A 145 8.21 -1.23 -6.93
C SER A 145 8.69 -1.12 -5.47
N GLY A 146 9.12 0.07 -5.03
CA GLY A 146 9.63 0.29 -3.69
C GLY A 146 10.98 -0.36 -3.43
N SER A 147 11.20 -0.74 -2.18
CA SER A 147 12.45 -1.40 -1.73
C SER A 147 12.13 -2.50 -0.72
N SER A 148 13.10 -3.38 -0.50
CA SER A 148 13.09 -4.36 0.58
C SER A 148 14.21 -4.06 1.58
N SER A 149 14.03 -4.47 2.83
CA SER A 149 15.09 -4.36 3.84
C SER A 149 16.30 -5.22 3.46
N SER A 150 17.49 -4.65 3.58
CA SER A 150 18.73 -5.42 3.47
C SER A 150 18.91 -6.27 4.73
N MET A 151 19.17 -7.55 4.53
CA MET A 151 19.49 -8.47 5.63
C MET A 151 21.00 -8.61 5.74
N LEU A 152 21.52 -8.51 6.96
CA LEU A 152 22.93 -8.81 7.18
C LEU A 152 23.15 -10.33 7.01
N PRO A 153 24.22 -10.74 6.32
CA PRO A 153 24.60 -12.15 6.26
C PRO A 153 24.88 -12.65 7.69
N ASN A 154 24.46 -13.89 7.98
CA ASN A 154 24.68 -14.57 9.27
C ASN A 154 23.87 -14.05 10.49
N VAL A 155 22.84 -13.23 10.28
CA VAL A 155 21.89 -12.90 11.36
C VAL A 155 20.69 -13.86 11.26
N PRO A 156 20.28 -14.51 12.37
CA PRO A 156 19.09 -15.36 12.39
C PRO A 156 17.85 -14.57 11.95
N LYS A 157 16.98 -15.21 11.16
CA LYS A 157 15.72 -14.63 10.69
C LYS A 157 14.64 -14.71 11.75
#